data_eea218f3f11cf36e49ae59d6d22b8d5b
#
_entry.id   eea218f3f11cf36e49ae59d6d22b8d5b
#
_cell.length_a   1.000
_cell.length_b   1.000
_cell.length_c   1.000
_cell.angle_alpha   90.00
_cell.angle_beta   90.00
_cell.angle_gamma   90.00
#
_symmetry.space_group_name_H-M   'P 1'
#
loop_
_entity.id
_entity.type
_entity.pdbx_description
1 polymer ?
#
loop_
_entity_poly.entity_id
_entity_poly.type
_entity_poly.pdbx_seq_one_letter_code
_entity_poly.pdbx_strand_id
1 'polypeptide(L)'
;MIRPAGGVARQVIDRPTATFRLAPTLLEMVGAAPPPQMEATSLLPLSSMPRGDEVAEPVFTESGFQFDYTLAVRDGNWKLIFVPNPIDQSLMRGRAHELYDLVADPAELVDLAQARPEIVERLSGELRRWSRPWIRRAYSQAKDVEIGDEETRARLRSLGYLD
;
A
#
# COMPACT_ATOMS: atom_id res chain seq x y z
N MET A 1 -17.40 9.49 1.05
CA MET A 1 -18.74 9.28 0.44
C MET A 1 -18.64 9.61 -1.03
N ILE A 2 -19.00 8.68 -1.92
CA ILE A 2 -19.06 8.90 -3.38
C ILE A 2 -20.54 9.01 -3.76
N ARG A 3 -20.92 10.05 -4.52
CA ARG A 3 -22.28 10.26 -5.01
C ARG A 3 -22.25 10.45 -6.53
N PRO A 4 -22.52 9.39 -7.31
CA PRO A 4 -22.57 9.48 -8.77
C PRO A 4 -23.71 10.37 -9.24
N ALA A 5 -23.55 10.98 -10.43
CA ALA A 5 -24.64 11.66 -11.12
C ALA A 5 -25.76 10.66 -11.43
N GLY A 6 -27.02 11.06 -11.29
CA GLY A 6 -28.17 10.17 -11.51
C GLY A 6 -28.67 9.42 -10.27
N GLY A 7 -27.93 9.51 -9.18
CA GLY A 7 -28.31 8.95 -7.88
C GLY A 7 -28.29 7.43 -7.85
N VAL A 8 -27.57 6.88 -6.89
CA VAL A 8 -27.67 5.46 -6.49
C VAL A 8 -28.27 5.39 -5.11
N ALA A 9 -28.95 4.30 -4.78
CA ALA A 9 -29.39 4.04 -3.43
C ALA A 9 -28.19 4.11 -2.48
N ARG A 10 -28.40 4.69 -1.29
CA ARG A 10 -27.33 4.75 -0.27
C ARG A 10 -26.87 3.35 0.10
N GLN A 11 -25.62 3.05 -0.16
CA GLN A 11 -24.97 1.80 0.21
C GLN A 11 -23.74 2.08 1.04
N VAL A 12 -23.50 1.26 2.05
CA VAL A 12 -22.27 1.26 2.83
C VAL A 12 -21.50 0.00 2.44
N ILE A 13 -20.24 0.19 2.02
CA ILE A 13 -19.31 -0.88 1.70
C ILE A 13 -18.36 -0.99 2.88
N ASP A 14 -18.48 -2.07 3.65
CA ASP A 14 -17.74 -2.27 4.91
C ASP A 14 -16.39 -2.96 4.70
N ARG A 15 -16.03 -3.28 3.44
CA ARG A 15 -14.75 -3.91 3.14
C ARG A 15 -13.61 -2.92 3.02
N PRO A 16 -12.38 -3.30 3.41
CA PRO A 16 -11.18 -2.53 3.14
C PRO A 16 -11.03 -2.23 1.65
N THR A 17 -10.70 -0.99 1.34
CA THR A 17 -10.57 -0.53 -0.05
C THR A 17 -9.37 0.38 -0.18
N ALA A 18 -8.55 0.17 -1.21
CA ALA A 18 -7.38 0.95 -1.48
C ALA A 18 -7.74 2.36 -1.99
N THR A 19 -7.12 3.40 -1.42
CA THR A 19 -7.38 4.80 -1.76
C THR A 19 -6.96 5.15 -3.20
N PHE A 20 -5.99 4.46 -3.78
CA PHE A 20 -5.58 4.69 -5.18
C PHE A 20 -6.69 4.34 -6.20
N ARG A 21 -7.73 3.61 -5.80
CA ARG A 21 -8.93 3.36 -6.62
C ARG A 21 -9.84 4.58 -6.75
N LEU A 22 -9.64 5.63 -5.96
CA LEU A 22 -10.43 6.85 -6.06
C LEU A 22 -10.22 7.58 -7.39
N ALA A 23 -9.00 7.66 -7.89
CA ALA A 23 -8.70 8.35 -9.14
C ALA A 23 -9.44 7.75 -10.35
N PRO A 24 -9.35 6.44 -10.66
CA PRO A 24 -10.14 5.84 -11.74
C PRO A 24 -11.64 5.94 -11.51
N THR A 25 -12.11 5.91 -10.25
CA THR A 25 -13.53 6.10 -9.94
C THR A 25 -14.03 7.49 -10.35
N LEU A 26 -13.26 8.54 -10.03
CA LEU A 26 -13.62 9.91 -10.41
C LEU A 26 -13.59 10.10 -11.93
N LEU A 27 -12.62 9.52 -12.64
CA LEU A 27 -12.56 9.56 -14.10
C LEU A 27 -13.79 8.88 -14.73
N GLU A 28 -14.15 7.70 -14.24
CA GLU A 28 -15.34 7.00 -14.71
C GLU A 28 -16.63 7.79 -14.46
N MET A 29 -16.75 8.44 -13.29
CA MET A 29 -17.91 9.28 -12.96
C MET A 29 -18.10 10.47 -13.89
N VAL A 30 -17.03 10.99 -14.50
CA VAL A 30 -17.09 12.10 -15.47
C VAL A 30 -17.03 11.60 -16.93
N GLY A 31 -17.06 10.29 -17.16
CA GLY A 31 -16.99 9.69 -18.50
C GLY A 31 -15.62 9.76 -19.16
N ALA A 32 -14.56 10.01 -18.39
CA ALA A 32 -13.20 10.06 -18.89
C ALA A 32 -12.53 8.67 -18.78
N ALA A 33 -11.81 8.28 -19.83
CA ALA A 33 -11.03 7.04 -19.79
C ALA A 33 -9.80 7.20 -18.89
N PRO A 34 -9.48 6.22 -18.02
CA PRO A 34 -8.24 6.23 -17.25
C PRO A 34 -7.03 6.10 -18.19
N PRO A 35 -5.91 6.79 -17.88
CA PRO A 35 -4.69 6.65 -18.67
C PRO A 35 -4.14 5.20 -18.57
N PRO A 36 -3.46 4.69 -19.64
CA PRO A 36 -2.97 3.31 -19.69
C PRO A 36 -2.06 2.88 -18.54
N GLN A 37 -1.40 3.85 -17.89
CA GLN A 37 -0.50 3.61 -16.75
C GLN A 37 -1.24 3.43 -15.43
N MET A 38 -2.56 3.68 -15.40
CA MET A 38 -3.38 3.54 -14.20
C MET A 38 -3.82 2.08 -14.04
N GLU A 39 -3.15 1.35 -13.16
CA GLU A 39 -3.41 -0.07 -12.93
C GLU A 39 -4.66 -0.33 -12.06
N ALA A 40 -5.12 0.70 -11.35
CA ALA A 40 -6.24 0.58 -10.44
C ALA A 40 -7.60 0.58 -11.18
N THR A 41 -8.52 -0.24 -10.68
CA THR A 41 -9.92 -0.29 -11.16
C THR A 41 -10.82 0.63 -10.34
N SER A 42 -11.90 1.12 -10.97
CA SER A 42 -12.91 1.94 -10.30
C SER A 42 -13.63 1.20 -9.17
N LEU A 43 -14.17 1.97 -8.23
CA LEU A 43 -15.03 1.48 -7.15
C LEU A 43 -16.52 1.44 -7.53
N LEU A 44 -16.92 2.04 -8.66
CA LEU A 44 -18.34 2.11 -9.07
C LEU A 44 -18.99 0.73 -9.20
N PRO A 45 -18.34 -0.31 -9.76
CA PRO A 45 -18.92 -1.65 -9.81
C PRO A 45 -19.33 -2.19 -8.45
N LEU A 46 -18.60 -1.82 -7.38
CA LEU A 46 -18.92 -2.26 -6.02
C LEU A 46 -20.24 -1.69 -5.51
N SER A 47 -20.62 -0.49 -5.96
CA SER A 47 -21.87 0.15 -5.56
C SER A 47 -23.11 -0.52 -6.15
N SER A 48 -22.94 -1.38 -7.14
CA SER A 48 -24.01 -2.14 -7.80
C SER A 48 -24.02 -3.64 -7.46
N MET A 49 -23.02 -4.12 -6.71
CA MET A 49 -22.95 -5.53 -6.29
C MET A 49 -23.89 -5.80 -5.09
N PRO A 50 -24.57 -6.96 -5.06
CA PRO A 50 -25.29 -7.40 -3.87
C PRO A 50 -24.35 -7.50 -2.68
N ARG A 51 -24.88 -7.20 -1.47
CA ARG A 51 -24.12 -7.39 -0.23
C ARG A 51 -23.75 -8.87 -0.07
N GLY A 52 -22.47 -9.16 0.14
CA GLY A 52 -21.97 -10.52 0.41
C GLY A 52 -21.34 -11.22 -0.79
N ASP A 53 -21.55 -10.75 -2.02
CA ASP A 53 -20.92 -11.34 -3.23
C ASP A 53 -19.52 -10.78 -3.52
N GLU A 54 -19.03 -9.96 -2.62
CA GLU A 54 -17.76 -9.26 -2.77
C GLU A 54 -16.60 -10.17 -2.35
N VAL A 55 -15.75 -10.55 -3.30
CA VAL A 55 -14.45 -11.15 -2.97
C VAL A 55 -13.61 -10.09 -2.30
N ALA A 56 -13.21 -10.37 -1.05
CA ALA A 56 -12.29 -9.50 -0.34
C ALA A 56 -10.92 -9.57 -1.03
N GLU A 57 -10.48 -8.44 -1.58
CA GLU A 57 -9.14 -8.31 -2.15
C GLU A 57 -8.20 -7.78 -1.09
N PRO A 58 -6.94 -8.26 -1.04
CA PRO A 58 -5.93 -7.69 -0.16
C PRO A 58 -5.69 -6.22 -0.45
N VAL A 59 -5.58 -5.41 0.58
CA VAL A 59 -5.24 -3.98 0.47
C VAL A 59 -3.79 -3.78 0.88
N PHE A 60 -3.00 -3.22 -0.03
CA PHE A 60 -1.59 -2.94 0.19
C PHE A 60 -1.38 -1.47 0.53
N THR A 61 -0.42 -1.22 1.41
CA THR A 61 0.00 0.11 1.83
C THR A 61 1.51 0.20 1.80
N GLU A 62 1.99 1.32 1.33
CA GLU A 62 3.39 1.71 1.37
C GLU A 62 3.50 3.01 2.14
N SER A 63 4.46 3.09 3.04
CA SER A 63 4.84 4.31 3.73
C SER A 63 6.35 4.46 3.65
N GLY A 64 6.81 5.61 3.20
CA GLY A 64 8.23 5.95 3.17
C GLY A 64 8.39 7.41 3.54
N PHE A 65 9.01 7.68 4.66
CA PHE A 65 9.39 9.02 5.06
C PHE A 65 10.84 9.01 5.54
N GLN A 66 11.71 9.72 4.81
CA GLN A 66 13.15 9.79 5.06
C GLN A 66 13.83 8.41 5.07
N PHE A 67 13.91 7.75 6.24
CA PHE A 67 14.61 6.48 6.43
C PHE A 67 13.67 5.33 6.81
N ASP A 68 12.39 5.60 7.02
CA ASP A 68 11.39 4.61 7.46
C ASP A 68 10.59 4.10 6.26
N TYR A 69 11.05 3.01 5.66
CA TYR A 69 10.32 2.35 4.59
C TYR A 69 9.55 1.16 5.15
N THR A 70 8.24 1.21 5.03
CA THR A 70 7.34 0.20 5.56
C THR A 70 6.33 -0.23 4.50
N LEU A 71 6.13 -1.51 4.38
CA LEU A 71 5.09 -2.13 3.57
C LEU A 71 4.06 -2.77 4.48
N ALA A 72 2.79 -2.72 4.11
CA ALA A 72 1.75 -3.45 4.82
C ALA A 72 0.76 -4.08 3.85
N VAL A 73 0.18 -5.19 4.27
CA VAL A 73 -0.95 -5.84 3.60
C VAL A 73 -2.05 -6.14 4.62
N ARG A 74 -3.28 -5.79 4.27
CA ARG A 74 -4.49 -6.21 4.98
C ARG A 74 -5.26 -7.18 4.11
N ASP A 75 -5.47 -8.39 4.62
CA ASP A 75 -6.27 -9.43 3.98
C ASP A 75 -7.25 -10.00 5.00
N GLY A 76 -8.54 -9.75 4.79
CA GLY A 76 -9.59 -10.08 5.74
C GLY A 76 -9.35 -9.43 7.11
N ASN A 77 -9.21 -10.26 8.14
CA ASN A 77 -8.98 -9.83 9.52
C ASN A 77 -7.51 -9.55 9.83
N TRP A 78 -6.60 -10.01 8.98
CA TRP A 78 -5.17 -9.95 9.23
C TRP A 78 -4.53 -8.71 8.62
N LYS A 79 -3.63 -8.09 9.38
CA LYS A 79 -2.74 -7.04 8.91
C LYS A 79 -1.30 -7.44 9.21
N LEU A 80 -0.49 -7.53 8.16
CA LEU A 80 0.95 -7.70 8.27
C LEU A 80 1.64 -6.40 7.94
N ILE A 81 2.55 -5.97 8.80
CA ILE A 81 3.47 -4.86 8.57
C ILE A 81 4.87 -5.46 8.36
N PHE A 82 5.57 -5.01 7.34
CA PHE A 82 6.91 -5.46 6.99
C PHE A 82 7.86 -4.27 6.85
N VAL A 83 8.99 -4.34 7.53
CA VAL A 83 10.07 -3.35 7.48
C VAL A 83 11.28 -3.99 6.82
N PRO A 84 11.54 -3.69 5.53
CA PRO A 84 12.58 -4.39 4.76
C PRO A 84 14.02 -4.00 5.16
N ASN A 85 14.23 -2.80 5.69
CA ASN A 85 15.56 -2.30 5.99
C ASN A 85 16.00 -2.67 7.43
N PRO A 86 17.17 -3.30 7.62
CA PRO A 86 17.68 -3.62 8.95
C PRO A 86 17.88 -2.41 9.88
N ILE A 87 18.17 -1.23 9.34
CA ILE A 87 18.30 0.00 10.13
C ILE A 87 16.93 0.40 10.68
N ASP A 88 15.90 0.38 9.83
CA ASP A 88 14.53 0.72 10.22
C ASP A 88 13.96 -0.32 11.20
N GLN A 89 14.34 -1.60 11.04
CA GLN A 89 14.01 -2.66 12.00
C GLN A 89 14.53 -2.39 13.40
N SER A 90 15.70 -1.73 13.55
CA SER A 90 16.25 -1.37 14.86
C SER A 90 15.38 -0.33 15.56
N LEU A 91 14.79 0.59 14.81
CA LEU A 91 13.83 1.59 15.31
C LEU A 91 12.50 0.95 15.69
N MET A 92 12.08 -0.10 14.97
CA MET A 92 10.89 -0.91 15.25
C MET A 92 11.16 -2.08 16.21
N ARG A 93 12.02 -1.88 17.20
CA ARG A 93 12.40 -2.88 18.22
C ARG A 93 13.02 -4.16 17.65
N GLY A 94 13.73 -4.06 16.51
CA GLY A 94 14.40 -5.19 15.87
C GLY A 94 13.49 -6.15 15.15
N ARG A 95 12.24 -5.79 14.84
CA ARG A 95 11.27 -6.66 14.20
C ARG A 95 11.18 -6.37 12.71
N ALA A 96 11.33 -7.43 11.91
CA ALA A 96 11.08 -7.36 10.46
C ALA A 96 9.59 -7.42 10.11
N HIS A 97 8.77 -8.04 10.98
CA HIS A 97 7.34 -8.25 10.77
C HIS A 97 6.56 -8.00 12.06
N GLU A 98 5.37 -7.42 11.91
CA GLU A 98 4.35 -7.37 12.95
C GLU A 98 3.03 -7.86 12.34
N LEU A 99 2.31 -8.72 13.06
CA LEU A 99 1.06 -9.31 12.61
C LEU A 99 -0.07 -9.02 13.61
N TYR A 100 -1.20 -8.54 13.11
CA TYR A 100 -2.36 -8.19 13.94
C TYR A 100 -3.64 -8.82 13.42
N ASP A 101 -4.51 -9.27 14.34
CA ASP A 101 -5.90 -9.65 14.07
C ASP A 101 -6.81 -8.44 14.35
N LEU A 102 -7.23 -7.74 13.32
CA LEU A 102 -7.99 -6.49 13.43
C LEU A 102 -9.44 -6.68 13.94
N VAL A 103 -9.92 -7.92 14.03
CA VAL A 103 -11.23 -8.22 14.62
C VAL A 103 -11.10 -8.42 16.12
N ALA A 104 -10.12 -9.21 16.55
CA ALA A 104 -9.86 -9.47 17.96
C ALA A 104 -9.17 -8.29 18.66
N ASP A 105 -8.30 -7.58 17.92
CA ASP A 105 -7.48 -6.46 18.39
C ASP A 105 -7.49 -5.29 17.40
N PRO A 106 -8.58 -4.51 17.33
CA PRO A 106 -8.67 -3.35 16.44
C PRO A 106 -7.66 -2.23 16.75
N ALA A 107 -7.07 -2.24 17.93
CA ALA A 107 -6.08 -1.26 18.38
C ALA A 107 -4.63 -1.67 18.09
N GLU A 108 -4.40 -2.85 17.50
CA GLU A 108 -3.09 -3.35 17.10
C GLU A 108 -2.06 -3.37 18.27
N LEU A 109 -2.51 -3.83 19.44
CA LEU A 109 -1.70 -3.84 20.67
C LEU A 109 -0.91 -5.14 20.84
N VAL A 110 -1.35 -6.24 20.23
CA VAL A 110 -0.80 -7.58 20.42
C VAL A 110 -0.22 -8.09 19.11
N ASP A 111 1.11 -8.08 19.00
CA ASP A 111 1.82 -8.65 17.86
C ASP A 111 1.78 -10.19 17.90
N LEU A 112 1.19 -10.78 16.87
CA LEU A 112 1.02 -12.22 16.71
C LEU A 112 2.03 -12.85 15.73
N ALA A 113 3.04 -12.11 15.25
CA ALA A 113 3.97 -12.59 14.23
C ALA A 113 4.70 -13.88 14.66
N GLN A 114 5.10 -13.98 15.92
CA GLN A 114 5.74 -15.19 16.44
C GLN A 114 4.75 -16.34 16.70
N ALA A 115 3.50 -16.01 17.03
CA ALA A 115 2.46 -17.00 17.35
C ALA A 115 1.80 -17.59 16.09
N ARG A 116 1.90 -16.88 14.94
CA ARG A 116 1.24 -17.26 13.69
C ARG A 116 2.17 -17.18 12.48
N PRO A 117 3.29 -17.91 12.48
CA PRO A 117 4.29 -17.84 11.40
C PRO A 117 3.72 -18.23 10.03
N GLU A 118 2.71 -19.10 9.98
CA GLU A 118 2.04 -19.52 8.74
C GLU A 118 1.29 -18.37 8.06
N ILE A 119 0.71 -17.46 8.86
CA ILE A 119 0.02 -16.28 8.34
C ILE A 119 1.04 -15.25 7.87
N VAL A 120 2.11 -15.06 8.63
CA VAL A 120 3.23 -14.18 8.24
C VAL A 120 3.80 -14.61 6.88
N GLU A 121 4.06 -15.91 6.68
CA GLU A 121 4.62 -16.40 5.41
C GLU A 121 3.65 -16.18 4.24
N ARG A 122 2.36 -16.48 4.42
CA ARG A 122 1.34 -16.26 3.40
C ARG A 122 1.26 -14.79 2.99
N LEU A 123 1.09 -13.88 3.95
CA LEU A 123 0.95 -12.44 3.69
C LEU A 123 2.24 -11.81 3.17
N SER A 124 3.40 -12.26 3.64
CA SER A 124 4.70 -11.85 3.09
C SER A 124 4.84 -12.27 1.62
N GLY A 125 4.32 -13.44 1.26
CA GLY A 125 4.27 -13.91 -0.13
C GLY A 125 3.43 -12.99 -1.02
N GLU A 126 2.27 -12.55 -0.54
CA GLU A 126 1.40 -11.60 -1.24
C GLU A 126 2.07 -10.23 -1.39
N LEU A 127 2.66 -9.73 -0.31
CA LEU A 127 3.35 -8.46 -0.29
C LEU A 127 4.53 -8.43 -1.28
N ARG A 128 5.32 -9.51 -1.32
CA ARG A 128 6.41 -9.68 -2.30
C ARG A 128 5.91 -9.71 -3.74
N ARG A 129 4.79 -10.40 -4.02
CA ARG A 129 4.21 -10.42 -5.37
C ARG A 129 3.74 -9.05 -5.82
N TRP A 130 3.08 -8.33 -4.93
CA TRP A 130 2.61 -6.98 -5.20
C TRP A 130 3.75 -5.97 -5.40
N SER A 131 4.76 -5.98 -4.54
CA SER A 131 5.83 -4.97 -4.55
C SER A 131 6.87 -5.19 -5.66
N ARG A 132 7.06 -6.43 -6.13
CA ARG A 132 8.11 -6.80 -7.09
C ARG A 132 8.16 -5.97 -8.39
N PRO A 133 7.04 -5.70 -9.08
CA PRO A 133 7.07 -4.99 -10.37
C PRO A 133 7.62 -3.56 -10.25
N TRP A 134 7.20 -2.83 -9.24
CA TRP A 134 7.58 -1.43 -9.11
C TRP A 134 8.89 -1.23 -8.33
N ILE A 135 9.26 -2.11 -7.41
CA ILE A 135 10.61 -2.16 -6.85
C ILE A 135 11.64 -2.34 -7.97
N ARG A 136 11.42 -3.28 -8.89
CA ARG A 136 12.31 -3.45 -10.06
C ARG A 136 12.37 -2.20 -10.93
N ARG A 137 11.24 -1.53 -11.14
CA ARG A 137 11.18 -0.28 -11.92
C ARG A 137 11.95 0.83 -11.22
N ALA A 138 11.76 1.00 -9.91
CA ALA A 138 12.47 2.00 -9.12
C ALA A 138 13.99 1.77 -9.17
N TYR A 139 14.46 0.53 -9.00
CA TYR A 139 15.88 0.19 -9.12
C TYR A 139 16.44 0.39 -10.53
N SER A 140 15.68 0.12 -11.60
CA SER A 140 16.12 0.39 -12.96
C SER A 140 16.23 1.89 -13.23
N GLN A 141 15.26 2.68 -12.79
CA GLN A 141 15.27 4.13 -12.94
C GLN A 141 16.35 4.80 -12.08
N ALA A 142 16.62 4.28 -10.88
CA ALA A 142 17.67 4.80 -10.01
C ALA A 142 19.08 4.62 -10.59
N LYS A 143 19.32 3.62 -11.46
CA LYS A 143 20.57 3.44 -12.19
C LYS A 143 20.78 4.49 -13.29
N ASP A 144 19.70 5.06 -13.81
CA ASP A 144 19.72 6.05 -14.88
C ASP A 144 19.62 7.49 -14.36
N VAL A 145 19.43 7.67 -13.05
CA VAL A 145 19.48 8.99 -12.42
C VAL A 145 20.95 9.37 -12.24
N GLU A 146 21.52 10.01 -13.24
CA GLU A 146 22.67 10.88 -12.99
C GLU A 146 22.23 11.95 -12.00
N ILE A 147 22.72 11.83 -10.76
CA ILE A 147 22.56 12.91 -9.78
C ILE A 147 23.17 14.14 -10.40
N GLY A 148 22.34 15.10 -10.78
CA GLY A 148 22.58 16.33 -11.50
C GLY A 148 24.01 16.89 -11.57
N ASP A 149 24.18 18.06 -12.14
CA ASP A 149 25.49 18.73 -12.25
C ASP A 149 26.22 18.86 -10.89
N GLU A 150 27.50 19.19 -10.93
CA GLU A 150 28.33 19.29 -9.72
C GLU A 150 27.79 20.35 -8.72
N GLU A 151 27.09 21.37 -9.21
CA GLU A 151 26.42 22.36 -8.35
C GLU A 151 25.32 21.74 -7.51
N THR A 152 24.47 20.91 -8.12
CA THR A 152 23.41 20.15 -7.42
C THR A 152 24.01 19.17 -6.41
N ARG A 153 25.10 18.47 -6.77
CA ARG A 153 25.81 17.57 -5.84
C ARG A 153 26.41 18.32 -4.67
N ALA A 154 27.06 19.47 -4.91
CA ALA A 154 27.62 20.31 -3.86
C ALA A 154 26.54 20.81 -2.89
N ARG A 155 25.37 21.17 -3.42
CA ARG A 155 24.23 21.62 -2.63
C ARG A 155 23.64 20.47 -1.79
N LEU A 156 23.53 19.27 -2.35
CA LEU A 156 23.07 18.08 -1.61
C LEU A 156 24.05 17.68 -0.49
N ARG A 157 25.38 17.76 -0.77
CA ARG A 157 26.42 17.55 0.27
C ARG A 157 26.30 18.59 1.40
N SER A 158 26.10 19.87 1.07
CA SER A 158 25.96 20.92 2.09
C SER A 158 24.71 20.76 2.96
N LEU A 159 23.71 20.03 2.49
CA LEU A 159 22.47 19.71 3.20
C LEU A 159 22.53 18.34 3.90
N GLY A 160 23.67 17.61 3.81
CA GLY A 160 23.83 16.30 4.45
C GLY A 160 23.11 15.13 3.75
N TYR A 161 22.75 15.29 2.47
CA TYR A 161 22.09 14.21 1.69
C TYR A 161 23.07 13.33 0.90
N LEU A 162 24.33 13.73 0.78
CA LEU A 162 25.42 12.98 0.12
C LEU A 162 26.68 13.08 0.99
N ASP A 163 27.39 11.96 1.17
CA ASP A 163 28.72 11.89 1.78
C ASP A 163 29.80 12.41 0.83
#